data_e24c44cbff8889ec9a1bed15868a69e5
#
_entry.id   e24c44cbff8889ec9a1bed15868a69e5
#
_cell.length_a   1.000
_cell.length_b   1.000
_cell.length_c   1.000
_cell.angle_alpha   90.00
_cell.angle_beta   90.00
_cell.angle_gamma   90.00
#
_symmetry.space_group_name_H-M   'P 1'
#
loop_
_entity.id
_entity.type
_entity.pdbx_description
1 polymer ?
#
loop_
_entity_poly.entity_id
_entity_poly.type
_entity_poly.pdbx_seq_one_letter_code
_entity_poly.pdbx_strand_id
1 'polypeptide(L)'
;MALGGCFSEHSGVINLGLEGIMVMGALGGALMMRYLPDGTPAALMVLLVILTSIIAGMLYSCLLAISAIHCNADQTIVGTAMNILGTAAATVIVKAINTAANPDDVSSTIQYVSAKKAFLVNIGSFEFNWFMLVAVIALVLSYITLYKTKFGLRLMACGEHPQAADSVGINVFKMRWAGVLISGLLGGLGGIVYITCGVSEWKFEYGVAGFGFLSLAVMIFGQWKPTKIALAALLFGFFRALSNVYFGFAFLKNLNIPSGIYNMLPYIISLVVLAFTSKKSRAPKAEGIPYDKSLR
;
A
#
# COMPACT_ATOMS: atom_id res chain seq x y z
N MET A 1 2.00 3.02 1.03
CA MET A 1 0.98 2.16 1.65
C MET A 1 0.54 2.67 3.02
N ALA A 2 1.36 2.66 4.06
CA ALA A 2 1.00 3.14 5.41
C ALA A 2 0.41 4.55 5.43
N LEU A 3 0.92 5.47 4.62
CA LEU A 3 0.33 6.80 4.43
C LEU A 3 -1.08 6.71 3.82
N GLY A 4 -1.32 5.77 2.91
CA GLY A 4 -2.65 5.54 2.34
C GLY A 4 -3.66 5.09 3.39
N GLY A 5 -3.32 4.10 4.21
CA GLY A 5 -4.13 3.69 5.36
C GLY A 5 -4.43 4.87 6.29
N CYS A 6 -3.41 5.69 6.57
CA CYS A 6 -3.56 6.89 7.40
C CYS A 6 -4.64 7.86 6.87
N PHE A 7 -4.72 8.10 5.55
CA PHE A 7 -5.79 8.93 4.97
C PHE A 7 -7.18 8.31 5.10
N SER A 8 -7.29 7.00 4.83
CA SER A 8 -8.56 6.30 4.97
C SER A 8 -9.07 6.34 6.42
N GLU A 9 -8.22 6.00 7.39
CA GLU A 9 -8.62 5.94 8.79
C GLU A 9 -8.88 7.34 9.39
N HIS A 10 -8.13 8.36 8.99
CA HIS A 10 -8.46 9.75 9.32
C HIS A 10 -9.79 10.23 8.72
N SER A 11 -10.32 9.56 7.70
CA SER A 11 -11.68 9.82 7.21
C SER A 11 -12.77 9.09 7.99
N GLY A 12 -12.41 8.16 8.88
CA GLY A 12 -13.30 7.30 9.64
C GLY A 12 -13.57 5.95 8.97
N VAL A 13 -12.84 5.59 7.91
CA VAL A 13 -12.97 4.30 7.21
C VAL A 13 -11.71 3.48 7.41
N ILE A 14 -11.85 2.31 8.09
CA ILE A 14 -10.78 1.33 8.25
C ILE A 14 -10.47 0.72 6.87
N ASN A 15 -9.20 0.67 6.50
CA ASN A 15 -8.79 0.03 5.25
C ASN A 15 -7.87 -1.16 5.50
N LEU A 16 -8.45 -2.31 5.87
CA LEU A 16 -7.73 -3.58 5.92
C LEU A 16 -7.48 -4.20 4.54
N GLY A 17 -8.12 -3.66 3.49
CA GLY A 17 -7.99 -4.13 2.10
C GLY A 17 -6.71 -3.67 1.38
N LEU A 18 -5.75 -3.08 2.10
CA LEU A 18 -4.51 -2.54 1.53
C LEU A 18 -3.70 -3.59 0.76
N GLU A 19 -3.66 -4.84 1.21
CA GLU A 19 -2.99 -5.95 0.51
C GLU A 19 -3.59 -6.17 -0.88
N GLY A 20 -4.91 -6.28 -0.98
CA GLY A 20 -5.62 -6.44 -2.25
C GLY A 20 -5.48 -5.24 -3.18
N ILE A 21 -5.54 -4.03 -2.64
CA ILE A 21 -5.31 -2.79 -3.40
C ILE A 21 -3.89 -2.78 -3.99
N MET A 22 -2.91 -3.21 -3.21
CA MET A 22 -1.53 -3.31 -3.61
C MET A 22 -1.33 -4.32 -4.76
N VAL A 23 -1.96 -5.50 -4.66
CA VAL A 23 -1.93 -6.53 -5.70
C VAL A 23 -2.54 -6.02 -7.00
N MET A 24 -3.71 -5.38 -6.93
CA MET A 24 -4.38 -4.85 -8.13
C MET A 24 -3.61 -3.68 -8.75
N GLY A 25 -3.00 -2.81 -7.94
CA GLY A 25 -2.10 -1.76 -8.43
C GLY A 25 -0.85 -2.34 -9.11
N ALA A 26 -0.25 -3.37 -8.52
CA ALA A 26 0.87 -4.11 -9.13
C ALA A 26 0.48 -4.75 -10.46
N LEU A 27 -0.73 -5.36 -10.53
CA LEU A 27 -1.27 -5.92 -11.77
C LEU A 27 -1.39 -4.87 -12.87
N GLY A 28 -2.00 -3.70 -12.56
CA GLY A 28 -2.14 -2.61 -13.51
C GLY A 28 -0.80 -2.15 -14.10
N GLY A 29 0.21 -1.98 -13.22
CA GLY A 29 1.55 -1.60 -13.66
C GLY A 29 2.29 -2.69 -14.43
N ALA A 30 2.18 -3.95 -14.00
CA ALA A 30 2.79 -5.09 -14.68
C ALA A 30 2.20 -5.31 -16.09
N LEU A 31 0.89 -5.19 -16.25
CA LEU A 31 0.23 -5.27 -17.55
C LEU A 31 0.68 -4.11 -18.46
N MET A 32 0.80 -2.90 -17.94
CA MET A 32 1.33 -1.78 -18.72
C MET A 32 2.75 -2.03 -19.19
N MET A 33 3.63 -2.55 -18.32
CA MET A 33 5.00 -2.92 -18.70
C MET A 33 5.05 -4.01 -19.78
N ARG A 34 4.10 -4.96 -19.75
CA ARG A 34 4.03 -6.04 -20.74
C ARG A 34 3.60 -5.58 -22.12
N TYR A 35 2.63 -4.65 -22.18
CA TYR A 35 2.00 -4.23 -23.45
C TYR A 35 2.63 -2.99 -24.09
N LEU A 36 3.54 -2.32 -23.39
CA LEU A 36 4.28 -1.21 -23.99
C LEU A 36 5.24 -1.72 -25.07
N PRO A 37 5.29 -1.06 -26.25
CA PRO A 37 6.20 -1.42 -27.34
C PRO A 37 7.67 -1.34 -26.88
N ASP A 38 8.49 -2.26 -27.43
CA ASP A 38 9.94 -2.18 -27.27
C ASP A 38 10.47 -0.87 -27.87
N GLY A 39 11.35 -0.19 -27.12
CA GLY A 39 11.88 1.12 -27.51
C GLY A 39 11.13 2.32 -26.97
N THR A 40 10.07 2.12 -26.15
CA THR A 40 9.40 3.22 -25.44
C THR A 40 10.40 3.99 -24.57
N PRO A 41 10.46 5.33 -24.63
CA PRO A 41 11.33 6.13 -23.77
C PRO A 41 11.10 5.81 -22.28
N ALA A 42 12.20 5.63 -21.52
CA ALA A 42 12.11 5.22 -20.10
C ALA A 42 11.22 6.14 -19.26
N ALA A 43 11.29 7.45 -19.48
CA ALA A 43 10.47 8.42 -18.77
C ALA A 43 8.97 8.23 -19.03
N LEU A 44 8.57 7.97 -20.28
CA LEU A 44 7.18 7.71 -20.66
C LEU A 44 6.70 6.38 -20.06
N MET A 45 7.53 5.33 -20.11
CA MET A 45 7.22 4.05 -19.51
C MET A 45 6.98 4.19 -17.99
N VAL A 46 7.87 4.86 -17.26
CA VAL A 46 7.73 5.11 -15.82
C VAL A 46 6.43 5.86 -15.53
N LEU A 47 6.12 6.91 -16.28
CA LEU A 47 4.91 7.71 -16.09
C LEU A 47 3.64 6.87 -16.32
N LEU A 48 3.57 6.11 -17.42
CA LEU A 48 2.39 5.30 -17.76
C LEU A 48 2.18 4.17 -16.76
N VAL A 49 3.25 3.51 -16.33
CA VAL A 49 3.21 2.43 -15.33
C VAL A 49 2.73 2.95 -13.98
N ILE A 50 3.23 4.09 -13.53
CA ILE A 50 2.77 4.72 -12.29
C ILE A 50 1.29 5.10 -12.40
N LEU A 51 0.88 5.72 -13.51
CA LEU A 51 -0.50 6.16 -13.71
C LEU A 51 -1.48 4.98 -13.72
N THR A 52 -1.17 3.90 -14.44
CA THR A 52 -2.02 2.71 -14.49
C THR A 52 -2.11 2.00 -13.15
N SER A 53 -1.01 1.94 -12.38
CA SER A 53 -1.02 1.38 -11.02
C SER A 53 -1.88 2.20 -10.07
N ILE A 54 -1.81 3.53 -10.14
CA ILE A 54 -2.65 4.44 -9.36
C ILE A 54 -4.13 4.23 -9.70
N ILE A 55 -4.47 4.22 -10.99
CA ILE A 55 -5.85 4.06 -11.45
C ILE A 55 -6.40 2.70 -11.00
N ALA A 56 -5.64 1.62 -11.18
CA ALA A 56 -6.06 0.28 -10.77
C ALA A 56 -6.29 0.20 -9.25
N GLY A 57 -5.40 0.77 -8.45
CA GLY A 57 -5.55 0.84 -6.99
C GLY A 57 -6.75 1.68 -6.56
N MET A 58 -6.99 2.83 -7.20
CA MET A 58 -8.15 3.69 -6.92
C MET A 58 -9.46 3.00 -7.30
N LEU A 59 -9.55 2.39 -8.50
CA LEU A 59 -10.74 1.66 -8.94
C LEU A 59 -11.04 0.50 -7.99
N TYR A 60 -10.04 -0.24 -7.57
CA TYR A 60 -10.24 -1.34 -6.65
C TYR A 60 -10.67 -0.86 -5.25
N SER A 61 -10.15 0.26 -4.78
CA SER A 61 -10.55 0.86 -3.51
C SER A 61 -12.00 1.36 -3.47
N CYS A 62 -12.63 1.60 -4.64
CA CYS A 62 -14.05 1.92 -4.73
C CYS A 62 -14.94 0.82 -4.14
N LEU A 63 -14.50 -0.45 -4.17
CA LEU A 63 -15.24 -1.55 -3.53
C LEU A 63 -15.37 -1.33 -2.03
N LEU A 64 -14.29 -0.92 -1.36
CA LEU A 64 -14.31 -0.55 0.05
C LEU A 64 -15.21 0.66 0.29
N ALA A 65 -15.06 1.70 -0.54
CA ALA A 65 -15.83 2.93 -0.37
C ALA A 65 -17.34 2.68 -0.51
N ILE A 66 -17.77 1.92 -1.52
CA ILE A 66 -19.18 1.57 -1.73
C ILE A 66 -19.70 0.76 -0.53
N SER A 67 -18.99 -0.29 -0.16
CA SER A 67 -19.42 -1.20 0.91
C SER A 67 -19.47 -0.51 2.28
N ALA A 68 -18.42 0.23 2.63
CA ALA A 68 -18.31 0.88 3.94
C ALA A 68 -19.18 2.13 4.08
N ILE A 69 -19.34 2.93 3.00
CA ILE A 69 -19.99 4.24 3.08
C ILE A 69 -21.47 4.18 2.73
N HIS A 70 -21.85 3.38 1.72
CA HIS A 70 -23.23 3.29 1.23
C HIS A 70 -23.97 2.06 1.75
N CYS A 71 -23.28 0.90 1.86
CA CYS A 71 -23.91 -0.31 2.34
C CYS A 71 -23.80 -0.48 3.86
N ASN A 72 -23.09 0.40 4.58
CA ASN A 72 -22.82 0.28 6.01
C ASN A 72 -22.29 -1.09 6.44
N ALA A 73 -21.54 -1.75 5.53
CA ALA A 73 -20.98 -3.07 5.78
C ALA A 73 -19.82 -3.00 6.79
N ASP A 74 -19.58 -4.11 7.49
CA ASP A 74 -18.42 -4.23 8.36
C ASP A 74 -17.12 -4.07 7.54
N GLN A 75 -16.35 -3.04 7.87
CA GLN A 75 -15.18 -2.63 7.11
C GLN A 75 -14.03 -3.64 7.22
N THR A 76 -13.98 -4.37 8.34
CA THR A 76 -12.98 -5.42 8.58
C THR A 76 -13.24 -6.62 7.69
N ILE A 77 -14.50 -7.04 7.61
CA ILE A 77 -14.92 -8.15 6.75
C ILE A 77 -14.71 -7.80 5.28
N VAL A 78 -15.13 -6.61 4.86
CA VAL A 78 -14.95 -6.13 3.49
C VAL A 78 -13.47 -6.05 3.13
N GLY A 79 -12.63 -5.47 3.99
CA GLY A 79 -11.20 -5.35 3.75
C GLY A 79 -10.51 -6.70 3.61
N THR A 80 -10.82 -7.66 4.47
CA THR A 80 -10.27 -9.03 4.38
C THR A 80 -10.74 -9.76 3.13
N ALA A 81 -12.02 -9.63 2.77
CA ALA A 81 -12.56 -10.18 1.53
C ALA A 81 -11.88 -9.58 0.28
N MET A 82 -11.61 -8.28 0.29
CA MET A 82 -10.88 -7.61 -0.78
C MET A 82 -9.45 -8.15 -0.93
N ASN A 83 -8.76 -8.49 0.14
CA ASN A 83 -7.41 -9.06 0.05
C ASN A 83 -7.42 -10.42 -0.67
N ILE A 84 -8.38 -11.28 -0.34
CA ILE A 84 -8.55 -12.58 -1.01
C ILE A 84 -8.97 -12.39 -2.46
N LEU A 85 -9.97 -11.54 -2.71
CA LEU A 85 -10.48 -11.25 -4.05
C LEU A 85 -9.39 -10.65 -4.94
N GLY A 86 -8.58 -9.70 -4.44
CA GLY A 86 -7.53 -9.06 -5.21
C GLY A 86 -6.47 -10.05 -5.70
N THR A 87 -6.00 -10.92 -4.82
CA THR A 87 -5.01 -11.95 -5.16
C THR A 87 -5.60 -12.99 -6.13
N ALA A 88 -6.83 -13.46 -5.88
CA ALA A 88 -7.49 -14.42 -6.75
C ALA A 88 -7.76 -13.83 -8.14
N ALA A 89 -8.32 -12.63 -8.21
CA ALA A 89 -8.62 -11.96 -9.47
C ALA A 89 -7.34 -11.68 -10.28
N ALA A 90 -6.29 -11.18 -9.66
CA ALA A 90 -5.01 -10.96 -10.32
C ALA A 90 -4.43 -12.26 -10.89
N THR A 91 -4.46 -13.34 -10.11
CA THR A 91 -3.97 -14.65 -10.53
C THR A 91 -4.77 -15.18 -11.74
N VAL A 92 -6.10 -15.10 -11.70
CA VAL A 92 -6.96 -15.55 -12.81
C VAL A 92 -6.74 -14.72 -14.07
N ILE A 93 -6.68 -13.39 -13.95
CA ILE A 93 -6.42 -12.49 -15.09
C ILE A 93 -5.07 -12.81 -15.74
N VAL A 94 -4.01 -12.96 -14.95
CA VAL A 94 -2.68 -13.26 -15.49
C VAL A 94 -2.64 -14.62 -16.17
N LYS A 95 -3.20 -15.65 -15.54
CA LYS A 95 -3.29 -16.99 -16.16
C LYS A 95 -4.08 -16.95 -17.48
N ALA A 96 -5.22 -16.25 -17.50
CA ALA A 96 -6.02 -16.12 -18.72
C ALA A 96 -5.24 -15.41 -19.85
N ILE A 97 -4.49 -14.36 -19.53
CA ILE A 97 -3.65 -13.63 -20.50
C ILE A 97 -2.52 -14.51 -21.02
N ASN A 98 -1.85 -15.27 -20.15
CA ASN A 98 -0.75 -16.15 -20.53
C ASN A 98 -1.25 -17.31 -21.39
N THR A 99 -2.33 -18.01 -20.97
CA THR A 99 -2.92 -19.10 -21.75
C THR A 99 -3.47 -18.62 -23.10
N ALA A 100 -4.01 -17.42 -23.19
CA ALA A 100 -4.45 -16.82 -24.45
C ALA A 100 -3.28 -16.56 -25.42
N ALA A 101 -2.10 -16.21 -24.89
CA ALA A 101 -0.89 -16.01 -25.68
C ALA A 101 -0.18 -17.33 -26.03
N ASN A 102 -0.17 -18.28 -25.12
CA ASN A 102 0.36 -19.64 -25.30
C ASN A 102 -0.50 -20.63 -24.49
N PRO A 103 -1.22 -21.55 -25.13
CA PRO A 103 -2.10 -22.52 -24.45
C PRO A 103 -1.40 -23.41 -23.41
N ASP A 104 -0.08 -23.63 -23.55
CA ASP A 104 0.73 -24.42 -22.62
C ASP A 104 1.20 -23.62 -21.40
N ASP A 105 1.07 -22.29 -21.42
CA ASP A 105 1.49 -21.41 -20.31
C ASP A 105 0.35 -21.11 -19.36
N VAL A 106 0.24 -21.91 -18.31
CA VAL A 106 -0.72 -21.72 -17.20
C VAL A 106 -0.10 -20.97 -16.01
N SER A 107 1.04 -20.33 -16.20
CA SER A 107 1.74 -19.58 -15.12
C SER A 107 0.98 -18.32 -14.70
N SER A 108 1.16 -17.92 -13.46
CA SER A 108 0.65 -16.66 -12.91
C SER A 108 1.70 -15.54 -12.91
N THR A 109 2.75 -15.69 -13.74
CA THR A 109 3.88 -14.74 -13.80
C THR A 109 3.78 -13.85 -15.02
N ILE A 110 3.96 -12.55 -14.86
CA ILE A 110 4.17 -11.61 -15.97
C ILE A 110 5.65 -11.28 -16.04
N GLN A 111 6.25 -11.44 -17.22
CA GLN A 111 7.63 -11.05 -17.46
C GLN A 111 7.70 -9.53 -17.71
N TYR A 112 8.40 -8.82 -16.85
CA TYR A 112 8.63 -7.37 -16.91
C TYR A 112 10.08 -6.97 -16.63
N VAL A 113 11.00 -7.91 -16.62
CA VAL A 113 12.42 -7.72 -16.22
C VAL A 113 13.11 -6.64 -17.05
N SER A 114 12.84 -6.59 -18.36
CA SER A 114 13.45 -5.62 -19.27
C SER A 114 12.96 -4.19 -18.96
N ALA A 115 11.66 -4.03 -18.72
CA ALA A 115 11.04 -2.75 -18.39
C ALA A 115 11.46 -2.22 -17.00
N LYS A 116 11.77 -3.14 -16.07
CA LYS A 116 12.22 -2.79 -14.72
C LYS A 116 13.48 -1.91 -14.71
N LYS A 117 14.38 -2.07 -15.69
CA LYS A 117 15.61 -1.27 -15.81
C LYS A 117 15.31 0.24 -16.00
N ALA A 118 14.16 0.60 -16.54
CA ALA A 118 13.76 2.01 -16.72
C ALA A 118 13.59 2.76 -15.39
N PHE A 119 13.39 2.05 -14.28
CA PHE A 119 13.22 2.66 -12.96
C PHE A 119 14.53 2.86 -12.19
N LEU A 120 15.64 2.36 -12.72
CA LEU A 120 16.97 2.46 -12.10
C LEU A 120 17.76 3.59 -12.76
N VAL A 121 18.41 4.40 -11.93
CA VAL A 121 19.35 5.44 -12.35
C VAL A 121 20.68 5.15 -11.71
N ASN A 122 21.70 4.96 -12.54
CA ASN A 122 23.06 4.75 -12.07
C ASN A 122 23.77 6.09 -11.91
N ILE A 123 24.14 6.43 -10.67
CA ILE A 123 24.96 7.60 -10.35
C ILE A 123 26.31 7.09 -9.84
N GLY A 124 27.26 6.93 -10.77
CA GLY A 124 28.55 6.30 -10.47
C GLY A 124 28.40 4.83 -10.12
N SER A 125 28.87 4.42 -8.95
CA SER A 125 28.72 3.06 -8.42
C SER A 125 27.44 2.82 -7.60
N PHE A 126 26.55 3.83 -7.54
CA PHE A 126 25.33 3.76 -6.75
C PHE A 126 24.10 3.62 -7.67
N GLU A 127 23.32 2.55 -7.46
CA GLU A 127 22.05 2.35 -8.15
C GLU A 127 20.94 3.05 -7.35
N PHE A 128 20.38 4.11 -7.94
CA PHE A 128 19.27 4.85 -7.35
C PHE A 128 17.97 4.46 -8.06
N ASN A 129 16.92 4.21 -7.28
CA ASN A 129 15.59 3.95 -7.84
C ASN A 129 14.69 5.19 -7.71
N TRP A 130 14.03 5.59 -8.80
CA TRP A 130 13.10 6.71 -8.84
C TRP A 130 12.03 6.65 -7.75
N PHE A 131 11.63 5.46 -7.32
CA PHE A 131 10.62 5.31 -6.27
C PHE A 131 11.08 5.78 -4.89
N MET A 132 12.38 5.90 -4.64
CA MET A 132 12.88 6.55 -3.41
C MET A 132 12.46 8.01 -3.38
N LEU A 133 12.59 8.72 -4.52
CA LEU A 133 12.12 10.10 -4.65
C LEU A 133 10.60 10.19 -4.51
N VAL A 134 9.86 9.31 -5.19
CA VAL A 134 8.39 9.25 -5.11
C VAL A 134 7.92 9.03 -3.67
N ALA A 135 8.60 8.17 -2.90
CA ALA A 135 8.27 7.94 -1.48
C ALA A 135 8.46 9.21 -0.63
N VAL A 136 9.55 9.95 -0.84
CA VAL A 136 9.81 11.22 -0.13
C VAL A 136 8.76 12.27 -0.52
N ILE A 137 8.45 12.40 -1.81
CA ILE A 137 7.41 13.32 -2.30
C ILE A 137 6.05 12.95 -1.69
N ALA A 138 5.68 11.67 -1.70
CA ALA A 138 4.43 11.19 -1.11
C ALA A 138 4.35 11.50 0.40
N LEU A 139 5.46 11.37 1.14
CA LEU A 139 5.52 11.72 2.55
C LEU A 139 5.29 13.22 2.77
N VAL A 140 6.01 14.07 2.01
CA VAL A 140 5.90 15.53 2.12
C VAL A 140 4.49 15.99 1.75
N LEU A 141 3.94 15.49 0.63
CA LEU A 141 2.59 15.81 0.20
C LEU A 141 1.54 15.35 1.23
N SER A 142 1.69 14.15 1.79
CA SER A 142 0.79 13.65 2.83
C SER A 142 0.82 14.53 4.08
N TYR A 143 2.00 14.94 4.51
CA TYR A 143 2.15 15.86 5.66
C TYR A 143 1.49 17.21 5.39
N ILE A 144 1.75 17.82 4.22
CA ILE A 144 1.17 19.11 3.84
C ILE A 144 -0.35 18.97 3.73
N THR A 145 -0.85 17.94 3.04
CA THR A 145 -2.28 17.72 2.82
C THR A 145 -3.02 17.57 4.15
N LEU A 146 -2.53 16.75 5.07
CA LEU A 146 -3.20 16.49 6.35
C LEU A 146 -3.14 17.70 7.29
N TYR A 147 -1.98 18.37 7.42
CA TYR A 147 -1.80 19.35 8.48
C TYR A 147 -1.80 20.82 8.01
N LYS A 148 -1.61 21.08 6.72
CA LYS A 148 -1.49 22.44 6.20
C LYS A 148 -2.63 22.84 5.26
N THR A 149 -3.56 21.93 4.95
CA THR A 149 -4.69 22.23 4.06
C THR A 149 -6.04 22.15 4.79
N LYS A 150 -7.01 22.93 4.29
CA LYS A 150 -8.42 22.86 4.75
C LYS A 150 -9.02 21.47 4.52
N PHE A 151 -8.59 20.78 3.46
CA PHE A 151 -9.03 19.42 3.15
C PHE A 151 -8.62 18.43 4.25
N GLY A 152 -7.35 18.41 4.65
CA GLY A 152 -6.86 17.51 5.69
C GLY A 152 -7.52 17.76 7.05
N LEU A 153 -7.71 19.03 7.43
CA LEU A 153 -8.41 19.35 8.66
C LEU A 153 -9.87 18.86 8.66
N ARG A 154 -10.59 19.00 7.54
CA ARG A 154 -11.95 18.48 7.37
C ARG A 154 -11.99 16.95 7.39
N LEU A 155 -11.00 16.32 6.75
CA LEU A 155 -10.86 14.86 6.75
C LEU A 155 -10.69 14.31 8.16
N MET A 156 -9.75 14.87 8.93
CA MET A 156 -9.51 14.49 10.33
C MET A 156 -10.73 14.76 11.23
N ALA A 157 -11.43 15.86 11.01
CA ALA A 157 -12.66 16.15 11.76
C ALA A 157 -13.74 15.08 11.52
N CYS A 158 -13.87 14.57 10.28
CA CYS A 158 -14.80 13.47 9.97
C CYS A 158 -14.40 12.13 10.63
N GLY A 159 -13.11 11.88 10.84
CA GLY A 159 -12.65 10.70 11.56
C GLY A 159 -12.76 10.79 13.08
N GLU A 160 -12.75 12.01 13.64
CA GLU A 160 -12.90 12.20 15.09
C GLU A 160 -14.37 12.29 15.52
N HIS A 161 -15.16 13.17 14.89
CA HIS A 161 -16.57 13.41 15.20
C HIS A 161 -17.38 13.75 13.93
N PRO A 162 -17.84 12.73 13.17
CA PRO A 162 -18.54 12.96 11.91
C PRO A 162 -19.82 13.77 12.04
N GLN A 163 -20.59 13.60 13.12
CA GLN A 163 -21.82 14.36 13.37
C GLN A 163 -21.51 15.86 13.60
N ALA A 164 -20.46 16.17 14.36
CA ALA A 164 -20.02 17.54 14.56
C ALA A 164 -19.48 18.16 13.26
N ALA A 165 -18.78 17.38 12.43
CA ALA A 165 -18.32 17.85 11.13
C ALA A 165 -19.49 18.17 10.18
N ASP A 166 -20.52 17.33 10.17
CA ASP A 166 -21.72 17.55 9.35
C ASP A 166 -22.55 18.76 9.83
N SER A 167 -22.62 19.01 11.14
CA SER A 167 -23.34 20.16 11.70
C SER A 167 -22.79 21.53 11.27
N VAL A 168 -21.48 21.58 10.96
CA VAL A 168 -20.81 22.79 10.41
C VAL A 168 -20.74 22.78 8.87
N GLY A 169 -21.52 21.91 8.21
CA GLY A 169 -21.66 21.87 6.74
C GLY A 169 -20.58 21.09 5.99
N ILE A 170 -19.78 20.28 6.68
CA ILE A 170 -18.81 19.39 6.02
C ILE A 170 -19.55 18.13 5.54
N ASN A 171 -19.44 17.81 4.25
CA ASN A 171 -20.04 16.59 3.72
C ASN A 171 -19.16 15.38 4.07
N VAL A 172 -19.58 14.61 5.10
CA VAL A 172 -18.87 13.46 5.63
C VAL A 172 -18.69 12.35 4.57
N PHE A 173 -19.73 12.08 3.77
CA PHE A 173 -19.65 11.06 2.70
C PHE A 173 -18.56 11.40 1.70
N LYS A 174 -18.49 12.65 1.22
CA LYS A 174 -17.44 13.08 0.28
C LYS A 174 -16.05 12.99 0.89
N MET A 175 -15.89 13.31 2.17
CA MET A 175 -14.59 13.20 2.86
C MET A 175 -14.16 11.75 3.03
N ARG A 176 -15.06 10.85 3.41
CA ARG A 176 -14.80 9.41 3.49
C ARG A 176 -14.39 8.82 2.13
N TRP A 177 -15.13 9.15 1.07
CA TRP A 177 -14.77 8.77 -0.29
C TRP A 177 -13.36 9.24 -0.68
N ALA A 178 -13.05 10.52 -0.45
CA ALA A 178 -11.75 11.07 -0.76
C ALA A 178 -10.62 10.38 0.03
N GLY A 179 -10.83 10.07 1.32
CA GLY A 179 -9.86 9.33 2.14
C GLY A 179 -9.56 7.94 1.58
N VAL A 180 -10.59 7.18 1.22
CA VAL A 180 -10.44 5.84 0.63
C VAL A 180 -9.80 5.89 -0.75
N LEU A 181 -10.17 6.84 -1.62
CA LEU A 181 -9.55 6.98 -2.94
C LEU A 181 -8.07 7.36 -2.86
N ILE A 182 -7.68 8.27 -1.95
CA ILE A 182 -6.27 8.58 -1.70
C ILE A 182 -5.54 7.36 -1.16
N SER A 183 -6.19 6.57 -0.31
CA SER A 183 -5.64 5.27 0.14
C SER A 183 -5.43 4.32 -1.03
N GLY A 184 -6.37 4.23 -1.96
CA GLY A 184 -6.26 3.45 -3.19
C GLY A 184 -5.12 3.91 -4.09
N LEU A 185 -4.96 5.22 -4.26
CA LEU A 185 -3.85 5.83 -5.01
C LEU A 185 -2.49 5.43 -4.44
N LEU A 186 -2.29 5.65 -3.14
CA LEU A 186 -1.04 5.31 -2.46
C LEU A 186 -0.84 3.79 -2.35
N GLY A 187 -1.94 3.04 -2.32
CA GLY A 187 -1.95 1.59 -2.38
C GLY A 187 -1.46 1.04 -3.71
N GLY A 188 -1.98 1.55 -4.80
CA GLY A 188 -1.55 1.20 -6.15
C GLY A 188 -0.08 1.52 -6.38
N LEU A 189 0.37 2.72 -5.96
CA LEU A 189 1.80 3.08 -5.97
C LEU A 189 2.65 2.08 -5.16
N GLY A 190 2.17 1.65 -3.99
CA GLY A 190 2.86 0.65 -3.18
C GLY A 190 3.04 -0.68 -3.92
N GLY A 191 2.03 -1.08 -4.71
CA GLY A 191 2.06 -2.30 -5.51
C GLY A 191 3.15 -2.29 -6.57
N ILE A 192 3.23 -1.22 -7.37
CA ILE A 192 4.27 -1.13 -8.41
C ILE A 192 5.67 -1.01 -7.81
N VAL A 193 5.82 -0.31 -6.69
CA VAL A 193 7.11 -0.24 -5.97
C VAL A 193 7.55 -1.63 -5.53
N TYR A 194 6.63 -2.45 -5.02
CA TYR A 194 6.94 -3.81 -4.59
C TYR A 194 7.49 -4.67 -5.72
N ILE A 195 6.83 -4.71 -6.88
CA ILE A 195 7.27 -5.56 -7.99
C ILE A 195 8.50 -5.02 -8.74
N THR A 196 8.77 -3.74 -8.67
CA THR A 196 9.93 -3.15 -9.34
C THR A 196 11.18 -3.09 -8.47
N CYS A 197 11.03 -2.91 -7.14
CA CYS A 197 12.14 -2.76 -6.20
C CYS A 197 12.30 -3.95 -5.27
N GLY A 198 11.20 -4.61 -4.90
CA GLY A 198 11.18 -5.60 -3.81
C GLY A 198 11.51 -7.01 -4.25
N VAL A 199 11.24 -7.37 -5.50
CA VAL A 199 11.42 -8.73 -6.03
C VAL A 199 11.99 -8.73 -7.45
N SER A 200 12.76 -9.76 -7.77
CA SER A 200 13.33 -9.94 -9.11
C SER A 200 12.30 -10.53 -10.08
N GLU A 201 11.50 -11.47 -9.60
CA GLU A 201 10.43 -12.15 -10.32
C GLU A 201 9.24 -12.28 -9.38
N TRP A 202 8.03 -12.08 -9.88
CA TRP A 202 6.83 -12.13 -9.04
C TRP A 202 5.72 -12.98 -9.66
N LYS A 203 5.15 -13.84 -8.81
CA LYS A 203 3.98 -14.65 -9.11
C LYS A 203 2.77 -14.09 -8.38
N PHE A 204 1.72 -13.78 -9.13
CA PHE A 204 0.52 -13.15 -8.57
C PHE A 204 -0.21 -14.02 -7.54
N GLU A 205 -0.09 -15.33 -7.61
CA GLU A 205 -0.68 -16.27 -6.64
C GLU A 205 -0.15 -16.11 -5.21
N TYR A 206 1.03 -15.53 -5.02
CA TYR A 206 1.60 -15.27 -3.69
C TYR A 206 1.23 -13.89 -3.13
N GLY A 207 0.38 -13.12 -3.84
CA GLY A 207 0.05 -11.75 -3.45
C GLY A 207 1.28 -10.87 -3.31
N VAL A 208 1.28 -9.97 -2.35
CA VAL A 208 2.43 -9.12 -2.01
C VAL A 208 3.07 -9.52 -0.69
N ALA A 209 3.01 -10.80 -0.35
CA ALA A 209 3.69 -11.42 0.80
C ALA A 209 3.42 -10.73 2.15
N GLY A 210 2.22 -10.20 2.35
CA GLY A 210 1.81 -9.56 3.60
C GLY A 210 2.31 -8.12 3.78
N PHE A 211 2.87 -7.50 2.75
CA PHE A 211 3.35 -6.10 2.84
C PHE A 211 2.23 -5.09 3.07
N GLY A 212 1.00 -5.39 2.65
CA GLY A 212 -0.18 -4.60 2.99
C GLY A 212 -0.44 -4.62 4.50
N PHE A 213 -0.42 -5.79 5.12
CA PHE A 213 -0.56 -5.94 6.58
C PHE A 213 0.63 -5.32 7.34
N LEU A 214 1.85 -5.48 6.83
CA LEU A 214 3.01 -4.81 7.41
C LEU A 214 2.85 -3.29 7.37
N SER A 215 2.25 -2.75 6.30
CA SER A 215 2.01 -1.30 6.19
C SER A 215 0.98 -0.80 7.21
N LEU A 216 -0.02 -1.60 7.58
CA LEU A 216 -0.93 -1.30 8.68
C LEU A 216 -0.18 -1.25 10.02
N ALA A 217 0.68 -2.24 10.28
CA ALA A 217 1.52 -2.22 11.47
C ALA A 217 2.38 -0.95 11.52
N VAL A 218 3.04 -0.56 10.42
CA VAL A 218 3.83 0.67 10.30
C VAL A 218 2.99 1.92 10.58
N MET A 219 1.73 1.97 10.13
CA MET A 219 0.81 3.06 10.37
C MET A 219 0.42 3.17 11.85
N ILE A 220 0.04 2.07 12.47
CA ILE A 220 -0.29 2.00 13.90
C ILE A 220 0.91 2.43 14.74
N PHE A 221 2.11 1.96 14.40
CA PHE A 221 3.38 2.39 15.00
C PHE A 221 3.61 3.90 14.88
N GLY A 222 3.36 4.41 13.69
CA GLY A 222 3.44 5.84 13.41
C GLY A 222 2.33 6.64 14.08
N GLN A 223 1.39 5.99 14.80
CA GLN A 223 0.26 6.64 15.47
C GLN A 223 -0.48 7.60 14.53
N TRP A 224 -0.76 7.15 13.31
CA TRP A 224 -1.45 7.92 12.26
C TRP A 224 -0.80 9.27 11.92
N LYS A 225 0.49 9.45 12.26
CA LYS A 225 1.25 10.68 11.94
C LYS A 225 2.26 10.41 10.83
N PRO A 226 2.20 11.13 9.68
CA PRO A 226 3.09 10.88 8.53
C PRO A 226 4.58 10.86 8.89
N THR A 227 5.04 11.77 9.75
CA THR A 227 6.45 11.82 10.18
C THR A 227 6.86 10.59 10.99
N LYS A 228 5.99 10.12 11.89
CA LYS A 228 6.25 8.91 12.68
C LYS A 228 6.10 7.64 11.84
N ILE A 229 5.16 7.63 10.88
CA ILE A 229 5.02 6.56 9.89
C ILE A 229 6.31 6.42 9.08
N ALA A 230 6.94 7.52 8.68
CA ALA A 230 8.22 7.49 7.98
C ALA A 230 9.33 6.85 8.83
N LEU A 231 9.44 7.23 10.12
CA LEU A 231 10.42 6.63 11.03
C LEU A 231 10.16 5.13 11.25
N ALA A 232 8.90 4.75 11.43
CA ALA A 232 8.50 3.35 11.54
C ALA A 232 8.84 2.58 10.26
N ALA A 233 8.54 3.15 9.09
CA ALA A 233 8.86 2.52 7.79
C ALA A 233 10.36 2.32 7.60
N LEU A 234 11.19 3.28 8.01
CA LEU A 234 12.65 3.14 7.99
C LEU A 234 13.12 2.03 8.92
N LEU A 235 12.59 1.94 10.12
CA LEU A 235 12.90 0.88 11.08
C LEU A 235 12.58 -0.51 10.50
N PHE A 236 11.35 -0.70 9.99
CA PHE A 236 10.92 -1.98 9.39
C PHE A 236 11.71 -2.29 8.12
N GLY A 237 11.99 -1.27 7.28
CA GLY A 237 12.81 -1.39 6.09
C GLY A 237 14.23 -1.84 6.42
N PHE A 238 14.82 -1.30 7.47
CA PHE A 238 16.14 -1.70 7.96
C PHE A 238 16.18 -3.18 8.35
N PHE A 239 15.21 -3.66 9.14
CA PHE A 239 15.17 -5.07 9.53
C PHE A 239 14.87 -5.99 8.36
N ARG A 240 14.07 -5.52 7.39
CA ARG A 240 13.83 -6.27 6.14
C ARG A 240 15.10 -6.36 5.29
N ALA A 241 15.84 -5.26 5.16
CA ALA A 241 17.12 -5.26 4.45
C ALA A 241 18.13 -6.18 5.14
N LEU A 242 18.24 -6.12 6.47
CA LEU A 242 19.09 -7.03 7.25
C LEU A 242 18.73 -8.50 7.03
N SER A 243 17.42 -8.81 7.00
CA SER A 243 16.91 -10.14 6.68
C SER A 243 17.32 -10.64 5.30
N ASN A 244 17.45 -9.76 4.32
CA ASN A 244 17.84 -10.14 2.95
C ASN A 244 19.34 -10.29 2.77
N VAL A 245 20.17 -9.57 3.56
CA VAL A 245 21.65 -9.51 3.39
C VAL A 245 22.41 -10.16 4.53
N TYR A 246 21.76 -10.85 5.47
CA TYR A 246 22.42 -11.44 6.65
C TYR A 246 23.57 -12.41 6.30
N PHE A 247 23.50 -13.10 5.15
CA PHE A 247 24.57 -13.98 4.66
C PHE A 247 25.88 -13.24 4.35
N GLY A 248 25.81 -11.93 4.05
CA GLY A 248 26.99 -11.09 3.78
C GLY A 248 27.76 -10.69 5.05
N PHE A 249 27.14 -10.84 6.23
CA PHE A 249 27.79 -10.52 7.49
C PHE A 249 28.32 -11.77 8.17
N ALA A 250 29.65 -11.93 8.24
CA ALA A 250 30.31 -13.08 8.84
C ALA A 250 29.84 -13.37 10.27
N PHE A 251 29.58 -12.32 11.07
CA PHE A 251 29.06 -12.43 12.43
C PHE A 251 27.68 -13.12 12.47
N LEU A 252 26.74 -12.69 11.60
CA LEU A 252 25.38 -13.24 11.55
C LEU A 252 25.36 -14.66 10.98
N LYS A 253 26.22 -14.94 10.01
CA LYS A 253 26.40 -16.28 9.43
C LYS A 253 26.89 -17.29 10.46
N ASN A 254 27.82 -16.88 11.33
CA ASN A 254 28.42 -17.76 12.37
C ASN A 254 27.45 -18.11 13.50
N LEU A 255 26.33 -17.38 13.64
CA LEU A 255 25.30 -17.70 14.64
C LEU A 255 24.48 -18.95 14.29
N ASN A 256 24.64 -19.52 13.10
CA ASN A 256 23.93 -20.72 12.61
C ASN A 256 22.39 -20.65 12.80
N ILE A 257 21.82 -19.45 12.77
CA ILE A 257 20.37 -19.26 12.89
C ILE A 257 19.70 -19.55 11.56
N PRO A 258 18.63 -20.37 11.50
CA PRO A 258 17.90 -20.63 10.27
C PRO A 258 17.42 -19.35 9.59
N SER A 259 17.46 -19.29 8.26
CA SER A 259 17.05 -18.15 7.45
C SER A 259 15.61 -17.66 7.75
N GLY A 260 14.73 -18.60 8.09
CA GLY A 260 13.35 -18.29 8.47
C GLY A 260 13.25 -17.33 9.66
N ILE A 261 14.15 -17.41 10.62
CA ILE A 261 14.13 -16.52 11.80
C ILE A 261 14.50 -15.09 11.40
N TYR A 262 15.48 -14.93 10.51
CA TYR A 262 15.80 -13.59 9.96
C TYR A 262 14.63 -12.99 9.18
N ASN A 263 13.89 -13.79 8.42
CA ASN A 263 12.69 -13.35 7.70
C ASN A 263 11.54 -12.96 8.65
N MET A 264 11.52 -13.49 9.87
CA MET A 264 10.54 -13.15 10.90
C MET A 264 10.90 -11.87 11.68
N LEU A 265 12.14 -11.36 11.58
CA LEU A 265 12.59 -10.20 12.36
C LEU A 265 11.66 -8.97 12.25
N PRO A 266 11.20 -8.53 11.08
CA PRO A 266 10.27 -7.41 10.99
C PRO A 266 8.98 -7.63 11.78
N TYR A 267 8.44 -8.85 11.74
CA TYR A 267 7.19 -9.21 12.43
C TYR A 267 7.39 -9.32 13.95
N ILE A 268 8.49 -9.93 14.40
CA ILE A 268 8.84 -10.03 15.83
C ILE A 268 8.99 -8.62 16.41
N ILE A 269 9.71 -7.73 15.72
CA ILE A 269 9.90 -6.36 16.15
C ILE A 269 8.57 -5.62 16.18
N SER A 270 7.67 -5.87 15.21
CA SER A 270 6.33 -5.28 15.22
C SER A 270 5.58 -5.67 16.51
N LEU A 271 5.59 -6.92 16.90
CA LEU A 271 4.94 -7.40 18.13
C LEU A 271 5.55 -6.77 19.38
N VAL A 272 6.87 -6.74 19.46
CA VAL A 272 7.58 -6.15 20.60
C VAL A 272 7.22 -4.68 20.78
N VAL A 273 7.29 -3.89 19.71
CA VAL A 273 7.01 -2.45 19.82
C VAL A 273 5.52 -2.18 20.01
N LEU A 274 4.61 -2.98 19.43
CA LEU A 274 3.18 -2.90 19.72
C LEU A 274 2.89 -3.13 21.21
N ALA A 275 3.56 -4.09 21.83
CA ALA A 275 3.40 -4.34 23.27
C ALA A 275 3.74 -3.11 24.14
N PHE A 276 4.72 -2.30 23.71
CA PHE A 276 5.10 -1.08 24.43
C PHE A 276 4.30 0.16 24.05
N THR A 277 3.79 0.24 22.82
CA THR A 277 3.12 1.45 22.29
C THR A 277 1.60 1.39 22.32
N SER A 278 0.98 0.21 22.48
CA SER A 278 -0.47 0.01 22.39
C SER A 278 -1.27 0.84 23.41
N LYS A 279 -0.73 1.09 24.60
CA LYS A 279 -1.39 1.90 25.66
C LYS A 279 -1.61 3.38 25.30
N LYS A 280 -0.98 3.89 24.24
CA LYS A 280 -1.06 5.28 23.78
C LYS A 280 -1.55 5.40 22.33
N SER A 281 -2.34 4.44 21.86
CA SER A 281 -2.93 4.50 20.52
C SER A 281 -3.75 5.78 20.35
N ARG A 282 -3.58 6.46 19.22
CA ARG A 282 -4.30 7.67 18.84
C ARG A 282 -5.09 7.45 17.54
N ALA A 283 -5.74 6.30 17.45
CA ALA A 283 -6.68 6.03 16.37
C ALA A 283 -7.80 7.07 16.35
N PRO A 284 -8.30 7.49 15.19
CA PRO A 284 -9.47 8.36 15.09
C PRO A 284 -10.68 7.74 15.78
N LYS A 285 -11.45 8.52 16.55
CA LYS A 285 -12.53 7.99 17.41
C LYS A 285 -13.69 7.35 16.64
N ALA A 286 -14.01 7.88 15.45
CA ALA A 286 -15.09 7.36 14.61
C ALA A 286 -14.59 6.37 13.54
N GLU A 287 -13.36 5.87 13.70
CA GLU A 287 -12.79 4.85 12.82
C GLU A 287 -13.61 3.56 12.88
N GLY A 288 -13.98 3.03 11.71
CA GLY A 288 -14.78 1.81 11.61
C GLY A 288 -16.26 1.95 11.91
N ILE A 289 -16.71 3.13 12.37
CA ILE A 289 -18.10 3.36 12.71
C ILE A 289 -18.84 3.88 11.47
N PRO A 290 -19.91 3.20 11.00
CA PRO A 290 -20.76 3.72 9.95
C PRO A 290 -21.32 5.09 10.31
N TYR A 291 -21.37 5.99 9.33
CA TYR A 291 -21.94 7.32 9.57
C TYR A 291 -23.41 7.33 9.18
N ASP A 292 -24.29 7.59 10.15
CA ASP A 292 -25.71 7.78 9.94
C ASP A 292 -26.07 9.25 10.13
N LYS A 293 -26.65 9.84 9.07
CA LYS A 293 -27.09 11.24 9.09
C LYS A 293 -28.35 11.47 9.94
N SER A 294 -29.12 10.40 10.20
CA SER A 294 -30.35 10.49 11.01
C SER A 294 -30.10 10.64 12.52
N LEU A 295 -28.88 10.34 12.97
CA LEU A 295 -28.47 10.43 14.38
C LEU A 295 -27.94 11.83 14.77
N ARG A 296 -28.50 12.86 14.16
CA ARG A 296 -28.20 14.28 14.53
C ARG A 296 -28.77 14.70 15.85
#